data_a1051cc1b574157be86481873d534c47
#
_entry.id   a1051cc1b574157be86481873d534c47
#
_cell.length_a   1.000
_cell.length_b   1.000
_cell.length_c   1.000
_cell.angle_alpha   90.00
_cell.angle_beta   90.00
_cell.angle_gamma   90.00
#
_symmetry.space_group_name_H-M   'P 1'
#
loop_
_entity.id
_entity.type
_entity.pdbx_description
1 polymer ?
#
loop_
_entity_poly.entity_id
_entity_poly.type
_entity_poly.pdbx_seq_one_letter_code
_entity_poly.pdbx_strand_id
1 'polypeptide(L)'
;NGIFIKGFPRPRELDRFLQDIDVVLTAETPYNFELFSMAKDRGIKTVCVENPEFYDYFKYPQLPMPDLIILPSTWMEAEIRAHAEPLGTKVVQLHHPVDRSVFKFQPRKSKKFVHIAGNPAVNDRNGTFDALNAHRQGLIVITQKPHMAKFIRARYSGSRVFDNLEDNLELYRLGDILLFPRRYGGNCLPLNEALSCGMPVIMPDISPNNNLLPKEWLVPAYENGYFEPRGRVNLYSVDQQKLKEKIDWFIDCDIEKESEKANQIAESISWDALLPKWKEVLGL
;
A
#
# COMPACT_ATOMS: atom_id res chain seq x y z
N ASN A 1 13.33 -12.13 20.56
CA ASN A 1 12.63 -11.75 21.80
C ASN A 1 12.04 -10.37 21.60
N GLY A 2 10.72 -10.22 21.77
CA GLY A 2 10.01 -8.95 21.63
C GLY A 2 9.54 -8.44 23.01
N ILE A 3 9.48 -7.12 23.17
CA ILE A 3 8.84 -6.48 24.32
C ILE A 3 7.50 -5.93 23.82
N PHE A 4 6.39 -6.38 24.40
CA PHE A 4 5.08 -5.84 24.12
C PHE A 4 4.76 -4.75 25.14
N ILE A 5 4.52 -3.52 24.64
CA ILE A 5 4.12 -2.37 25.44
C ILE A 5 2.68 -2.03 25.07
N LYS A 6 1.76 -2.12 26.03
CA LYS A 6 0.37 -1.74 25.82
C LYS A 6 0.19 -0.22 26.01
N GLY A 7 -0.24 0.44 24.97
CA GLY A 7 -0.48 1.89 24.95
C GLY A 7 0.79 2.69 24.62
N PHE A 8 0.84 3.94 25.09
CA PHE A 8 1.94 4.86 24.81
C PHE A 8 3.14 4.53 25.70
N PRO A 9 4.34 4.20 25.13
CA PRO A 9 5.51 3.82 25.93
C PRO A 9 6.01 5.00 26.77
N ARG A 10 6.32 4.74 28.05
CA ARG A 10 6.90 5.73 28.97
C ARG A 10 8.41 5.82 28.76
N PRO A 11 9.07 6.92 29.17
CA PRO A 11 10.52 7.08 29.03
C PRO A 11 11.35 5.90 29.58
N ARG A 12 10.98 5.34 30.74
CA ARG A 12 11.65 4.17 31.32
C ARG A 12 11.49 2.90 30.48
N GLU A 13 10.39 2.73 29.79
CA GLU A 13 10.13 1.60 28.90
C GLU A 13 10.95 1.73 27.61
N LEU A 14 11.06 2.95 27.07
CA LEU A 14 11.93 3.27 25.94
C LEU A 14 13.41 3.07 26.33
N ASP A 15 13.81 3.53 27.51
CA ASP A 15 15.16 3.36 28.01
C ASP A 15 15.56 1.89 28.09
N ARG A 16 14.66 1.05 28.63
CA ARG A 16 14.87 -0.42 28.64
C ARG A 16 14.85 -1.04 27.24
N PHE A 17 14.00 -0.54 26.35
CA PHE A 17 13.94 -1.01 24.95
C PHE A 17 15.23 -0.71 24.20
N LEU A 18 15.89 0.42 24.47
CA LEU A 18 17.11 0.88 23.81
C LEU A 18 18.40 0.25 24.35
N GLN A 19 18.30 -0.69 25.32
CA GLN A 19 19.48 -1.42 25.80
C GLN A 19 19.92 -2.48 24.80
N ASP A 20 21.22 -2.55 24.53
CA ASP A 20 21.84 -3.56 23.64
C ASP A 20 21.26 -3.57 22.20
N ILE A 21 20.93 -2.39 21.68
CA ILE A 21 20.41 -2.21 20.33
C ILE A 21 21.36 -1.32 19.51
N ASP A 22 21.66 -1.73 18.28
CA ASP A 22 22.46 -0.96 17.32
C ASP A 22 21.59 -0.10 16.38
N VAL A 23 20.38 -0.55 16.10
CA VAL A 23 19.44 0.11 15.18
C VAL A 23 18.02 0.10 15.71
N VAL A 24 17.38 1.25 15.76
CA VAL A 24 15.92 1.38 15.96
C VAL A 24 15.25 1.54 14.61
N LEU A 25 14.35 0.63 14.28
CA LEU A 25 13.51 0.72 13.09
C LEU A 25 12.05 0.87 13.49
N THR A 26 11.38 1.90 12.99
CA THR A 26 9.94 2.09 13.16
C THR A 26 9.21 1.88 11.83
N ALA A 27 8.02 1.30 11.91
CA ALA A 27 7.05 1.36 10.82
C ALA A 27 6.15 2.57 11.07
N GLU A 28 6.23 3.57 10.20
CA GLU A 28 5.63 4.90 10.34
C GLU A 28 6.32 5.77 11.43
N THR A 29 5.94 7.03 11.51
CA THR A 29 6.42 7.95 12.56
C THR A 29 6.07 7.39 13.94
N PRO A 30 7.03 7.28 14.88
CA PRO A 30 6.78 6.64 16.17
C PRO A 30 5.75 7.41 17.00
N TYR A 31 4.87 6.72 17.70
CA TYR A 31 3.88 7.36 18.61
C TYR A 31 4.54 8.15 19.74
N ASN A 32 5.69 7.71 20.24
CA ASN A 32 6.52 8.48 21.14
C ASN A 32 7.68 9.09 20.38
N PHE A 33 7.59 10.37 20.10
CA PHE A 33 8.59 11.11 19.32
C PHE A 33 9.95 11.22 20.02
N GLU A 34 10.03 11.05 21.34
CA GLU A 34 11.30 11.05 22.08
C GLU A 34 12.18 9.83 21.72
N LEU A 35 11.60 8.78 21.14
CA LEU A 35 12.33 7.55 20.79
C LEU A 35 13.59 7.84 19.96
N PHE A 36 13.48 8.70 18.94
CA PHE A 36 14.63 9.01 18.08
C PHE A 36 15.69 9.86 18.79
N SER A 37 15.30 10.82 19.62
CA SER A 37 16.25 11.59 20.43
C SER A 37 17.00 10.67 21.40
N MET A 38 16.26 9.86 22.16
CA MET A 38 16.84 8.94 23.13
C MET A 38 17.78 7.91 22.49
N ALA A 39 17.47 7.44 21.28
CA ALA A 39 18.31 6.53 20.51
C ALA A 39 19.60 7.24 20.06
N LYS A 40 19.51 8.44 19.49
CA LYS A 40 20.64 9.24 19.05
C LYS A 40 21.60 9.61 20.17
N ASP A 41 21.08 9.96 21.36
CA ASP A 41 21.87 10.23 22.56
C ASP A 41 22.74 9.02 23.01
N ARG A 42 22.39 7.82 22.54
CA ARG A 42 23.13 6.57 22.77
C ARG A 42 23.99 6.12 21.58
N GLY A 43 24.04 6.90 20.51
CA GLY A 43 24.71 6.51 19.28
C GLY A 43 24.01 5.40 18.49
N ILE A 44 22.74 5.14 18.77
CA ILE A 44 21.92 4.14 18.08
C ILE A 44 21.38 4.74 16.78
N LYS A 45 21.57 4.05 15.67
CA LYS A 45 21.03 4.45 14.35
C LYS A 45 19.50 4.42 14.37
N THR A 46 18.88 5.45 13.84
CA THR A 46 17.41 5.56 13.77
C THR A 46 16.91 5.49 12.33
N VAL A 47 15.95 4.59 12.09
CA VAL A 47 15.38 4.32 10.77
C VAL A 47 13.85 4.37 10.87
N CYS A 48 13.21 5.11 9.97
CA CYS A 48 11.76 5.13 9.82
C CYS A 48 11.38 4.60 8.43
N VAL A 49 10.60 3.52 8.39
CA VAL A 49 9.91 3.10 7.15
C VAL A 49 8.60 3.88 7.10
N GLU A 50 8.58 4.96 6.34
CA GLU A 50 7.53 5.96 6.43
C GLU A 50 6.34 5.63 5.51
N ASN A 51 5.14 5.86 6.02
CA ASN A 51 3.95 5.96 5.20
C ASN A 51 3.63 7.45 4.98
N PRO A 52 3.86 8.01 3.77
CA PRO A 52 3.85 9.45 3.55
C PRO A 52 2.59 10.20 4.01
N GLU A 53 1.42 9.53 4.03
CA GLU A 53 0.18 10.15 4.53
C GLU A 53 0.19 10.42 6.04
N PHE A 54 1.10 9.78 6.78
CA PHE A 54 1.31 9.94 8.21
C PHE A 54 2.65 10.60 8.55
N TYR A 55 3.27 11.25 7.58
CA TYR A 55 4.51 11.99 7.76
C TYR A 55 4.26 13.21 8.65
N ASP A 56 4.34 13.01 9.96
CA ASP A 56 3.99 13.98 10.99
C ASP A 56 4.86 15.25 10.97
N TYR A 57 6.06 15.18 10.42
CA TYR A 57 7.02 16.30 10.37
C TYR A 57 6.55 17.50 9.55
N PHE A 58 5.65 17.32 8.58
CA PHE A 58 5.03 18.45 7.89
C PHE A 58 4.19 19.32 8.83
N LYS A 59 3.54 18.69 9.80
CA LYS A 59 2.70 19.37 10.77
C LYS A 59 3.45 19.81 12.03
N TYR A 60 4.49 19.04 12.39
CA TYR A 60 5.24 19.21 13.62
C TYR A 60 6.75 19.21 13.32
N PRO A 61 7.28 20.29 12.69
CA PRO A 61 8.68 20.35 12.23
C PRO A 61 9.73 20.31 13.35
N GLN A 62 9.31 20.51 14.62
CA GLN A 62 10.17 20.41 15.80
C GLN A 62 10.42 18.96 16.26
N LEU A 63 9.76 17.98 15.69
CA LEU A 63 9.94 16.58 16.08
C LEU A 63 11.34 16.07 15.73
N PRO A 64 11.95 15.21 16.57
CA PRO A 64 13.23 14.60 16.26
C PRO A 64 13.15 13.75 14.98
N MET A 65 13.95 14.13 13.98
CA MET A 65 14.05 13.40 12.72
C MET A 65 14.89 12.12 12.89
N PRO A 66 14.58 11.00 12.19
CA PRO A 66 15.46 9.84 12.12
C PRO A 66 16.73 10.13 11.31
N ASP A 67 17.74 9.26 11.39
CA ASP A 67 18.92 9.34 10.52
C ASP A 67 18.60 8.90 9.09
N LEU A 68 17.63 8.01 8.94
CA LEU A 68 17.23 7.44 7.66
C LEU A 68 15.71 7.30 7.57
N ILE A 69 15.13 7.82 6.49
CA ILE A 69 13.77 7.53 6.08
C ILE A 69 13.81 6.59 4.87
N ILE A 70 13.06 5.49 4.96
CA ILE A 70 12.81 4.57 3.85
C ILE A 70 11.38 4.80 3.36
N LEU A 71 11.24 5.19 2.09
CA LEU A 71 9.95 5.35 1.43
C LEU A 71 9.61 4.07 0.64
N PRO A 72 8.48 3.41 0.91
CA PRO A 72 8.13 2.17 0.22
C PRO A 72 7.71 2.36 -1.23
N SER A 73 7.60 3.60 -1.68
CA SER A 73 7.24 3.96 -3.06
C SER A 73 7.70 5.39 -3.39
N THR A 74 7.51 5.81 -4.63
CA THR A 74 7.81 7.18 -5.10
C THR A 74 6.75 8.21 -4.72
N TRP A 75 5.69 7.80 -4.02
CA TRP A 75 4.60 8.69 -3.63
C TRP A 75 5.08 9.71 -2.60
N MET A 76 4.90 10.99 -2.88
CA MET A 76 5.37 12.14 -2.07
C MET A 76 6.90 12.12 -1.78
N GLU A 77 7.67 11.38 -2.57
CA GLU A 77 9.14 11.30 -2.37
C GLU A 77 9.80 12.67 -2.49
N ALA A 78 9.44 13.46 -3.50
CA ALA A 78 10.05 14.77 -3.74
C ALA A 78 9.81 15.74 -2.58
N GLU A 79 8.60 15.78 -2.06
CA GLU A 79 8.20 16.62 -0.93
C GLU A 79 8.91 16.21 0.36
N ILE A 80 9.00 14.92 0.64
CA ILE A 80 9.68 14.40 1.84
C ILE A 80 11.19 14.63 1.74
N ARG A 81 11.81 14.42 0.59
CA ARG A 81 13.23 14.74 0.39
C ARG A 81 13.52 16.23 0.59
N ALA A 82 12.72 17.09 -0.02
CA ALA A 82 12.88 18.53 0.11
C ALA A 82 12.76 19.02 1.58
N HIS A 83 11.99 18.32 2.40
CA HIS A 83 11.85 18.62 3.82
C HIS A 83 12.97 17.99 4.68
N ALA A 84 13.24 16.69 4.50
CA ALA A 84 14.07 15.91 5.43
C ALA A 84 15.60 16.05 5.18
N GLU A 85 16.04 16.10 3.92
CA GLU A 85 17.46 16.11 3.60
C GLU A 85 18.18 17.39 4.09
N PRO A 86 17.59 18.61 4.01
CA PRO A 86 18.20 19.80 4.62
C PRO A 86 18.36 19.74 6.14
N LEU A 87 17.58 18.87 6.81
CA LEU A 87 17.65 18.62 8.25
C LEU A 87 18.65 17.51 8.62
N GLY A 88 19.38 16.97 7.65
CA GLY A 88 20.40 15.94 7.84
C GLY A 88 19.88 14.50 7.81
N THR A 89 18.60 14.28 7.50
CA THR A 89 18.01 12.94 7.35
C THR A 89 18.25 12.40 5.93
N LYS A 90 18.83 11.22 5.82
CA LYS A 90 18.93 10.53 4.52
C LYS A 90 17.55 9.97 4.12
N VAL A 91 17.16 10.16 2.87
CA VAL A 91 15.92 9.58 2.32
C VAL A 91 16.26 8.58 1.22
N VAL A 92 15.73 7.36 1.33
CA VAL A 92 15.92 6.28 0.35
C VAL A 92 14.57 5.73 -0.07
N GLN A 93 14.34 5.64 -1.39
CA GLN A 93 13.21 4.88 -1.90
C GLN A 93 13.58 3.39 -1.96
N LEU A 94 12.82 2.55 -1.25
CA LEU A 94 13.02 1.11 -1.24
C LEU A 94 11.67 0.40 -1.09
N HIS A 95 11.28 -0.33 -2.12
CA HIS A 95 9.97 -0.98 -2.18
C HIS A 95 9.74 -1.93 -1.00
N HIS A 96 8.50 -1.98 -0.51
CA HIS A 96 8.11 -2.94 0.54
C HIS A 96 8.03 -4.33 -0.07
N PRO A 97 8.85 -5.30 0.38
CA PRO A 97 8.89 -6.63 -0.19
C PRO A 97 7.61 -7.43 0.03
N VAL A 98 7.26 -8.27 -0.93
CA VAL A 98 6.20 -9.26 -0.77
C VAL A 98 6.76 -10.63 -0.39
N ASP A 99 6.08 -11.32 0.53
CA ASP A 99 6.43 -12.70 0.93
C ASP A 99 5.77 -13.70 -0.02
N ARG A 100 6.54 -14.17 -1.00
CA ARG A 100 6.08 -15.16 -1.99
C ARG A 100 5.97 -16.59 -1.43
N SER A 101 6.47 -16.85 -0.24
CA SER A 101 6.23 -18.14 0.43
C SER A 101 4.81 -18.23 0.98
N VAL A 102 4.21 -17.09 1.33
CA VAL A 102 2.83 -16.94 1.78
C VAL A 102 1.92 -16.69 0.57
N PHE A 103 2.18 -15.65 -0.21
CA PHE A 103 1.40 -15.26 -1.39
C PHE A 103 1.96 -15.95 -2.63
N LYS A 104 1.66 -17.26 -2.75
CA LYS A 104 2.22 -18.11 -3.81
C LYS A 104 1.57 -17.85 -5.15
N PHE A 105 2.38 -17.84 -6.20
CA PHE A 105 1.93 -17.76 -7.57
C PHE A 105 0.92 -18.87 -7.91
N GLN A 106 -0.17 -18.48 -8.53
CA GLN A 106 -1.20 -19.35 -9.09
C GLN A 106 -1.62 -18.79 -10.44
N PRO A 107 -1.34 -19.49 -11.57
CA PRO A 107 -1.74 -19.01 -12.89
C PRO A 107 -3.25 -18.76 -12.97
N ARG A 108 -3.64 -17.61 -13.49
CA ARG A 108 -5.05 -17.26 -13.68
C ARG A 108 -5.54 -17.77 -15.02
N LYS A 109 -6.74 -18.37 -15.01
CA LYS A 109 -7.32 -19.02 -16.21
C LYS A 109 -8.72 -18.53 -16.52
N SER A 110 -9.35 -17.84 -15.57
CA SER A 110 -10.65 -17.23 -15.77
C SER A 110 -10.57 -15.71 -15.60
N LYS A 111 -11.68 -15.01 -15.81
CA LYS A 111 -11.70 -13.54 -15.88
C LYS A 111 -12.69 -12.96 -14.87
N LYS A 112 -12.66 -13.50 -13.64
CA LYS A 112 -13.47 -13.00 -12.54
C LYS A 112 -12.81 -11.78 -11.92
N PHE A 113 -13.53 -10.67 -11.92
CA PHE A 113 -13.07 -9.45 -11.28
C PHE A 113 -13.38 -9.45 -9.79
N VAL A 114 -12.38 -9.08 -9.00
CA VAL A 114 -12.52 -8.89 -7.56
C VAL A 114 -12.12 -7.46 -7.18
N HIS A 115 -12.82 -6.89 -6.21
CA HIS A 115 -12.53 -5.59 -5.62
C HIS A 115 -12.44 -5.69 -4.11
N ILE A 116 -11.39 -5.10 -3.53
CA ILE A 116 -11.19 -5.02 -2.08
C ILE A 116 -11.63 -3.63 -1.63
N ALA A 117 -12.80 -3.52 -1.04
CA ALA A 117 -13.41 -2.23 -0.69
C ALA A 117 -12.69 -1.50 0.45
N GLY A 118 -12.00 -2.22 1.35
CA GLY A 118 -11.33 -1.61 2.49
C GLY A 118 -12.30 -0.83 3.41
N ASN A 119 -11.94 0.39 3.78
CA ASN A 119 -12.78 1.31 4.54
C ASN A 119 -13.17 2.53 3.69
N PRO A 120 -14.33 2.52 3.00
CA PRO A 120 -14.76 3.62 2.14
C PRO A 120 -15.02 4.95 2.87
N ALA A 121 -15.18 4.94 4.20
CA ALA A 121 -15.34 6.16 4.99
C ALA A 121 -14.09 7.07 4.97
N VAL A 122 -12.92 6.54 4.56
CA VAL A 122 -11.70 7.34 4.39
C VAL A 122 -11.58 7.71 2.90
N ASN A 123 -12.36 8.66 2.46
CA ASN A 123 -12.40 9.22 1.11
C ASN A 123 -12.50 8.15 -0.01
N ASP A 124 -13.14 7.01 0.27
CA ASP A 124 -13.22 5.87 -0.65
C ASP A 124 -11.85 5.52 -1.26
N ARG A 125 -10.82 5.38 -0.42
CA ARG A 125 -9.41 5.18 -0.83
C ARG A 125 -9.25 4.20 -1.98
N ASN A 126 -9.98 3.08 -1.93
CA ASN A 126 -9.83 2.00 -2.90
C ASN A 126 -10.71 2.18 -4.15
N GLY A 127 -11.49 3.27 -4.25
CA GLY A 127 -12.34 3.54 -5.41
C GLY A 127 -13.51 2.56 -5.56
N THR A 128 -14.10 2.17 -4.43
CA THR A 128 -15.18 1.15 -4.40
C THR A 128 -16.37 1.56 -5.27
N PHE A 129 -16.75 2.83 -5.23
CA PHE A 129 -17.88 3.32 -6.04
C PHE A 129 -17.53 3.37 -7.52
N ASP A 130 -16.29 3.68 -7.88
CA ASP A 130 -15.83 3.64 -9.26
C ASP A 130 -15.85 2.20 -9.81
N ALA A 131 -15.34 1.22 -9.03
CA ALA A 131 -15.38 -0.19 -9.39
C ALA A 131 -16.81 -0.72 -9.58
N LEU A 132 -17.70 -0.43 -8.62
CA LEU A 132 -19.11 -0.85 -8.65
C LEU A 132 -19.91 -0.23 -9.82
N ASN A 133 -19.60 1.01 -10.20
CA ASN A 133 -20.26 1.69 -11.31
C ASN A 133 -19.76 1.20 -12.68
N ALA A 134 -18.47 0.86 -12.77
CA ALA A 134 -17.88 0.36 -14.00
C ALA A 134 -18.24 -1.11 -14.28
N HIS A 135 -18.30 -1.97 -13.25
CA HIS A 135 -18.56 -3.41 -13.40
C HIS A 135 -19.70 -3.87 -12.48
N ARG A 136 -20.92 -3.59 -12.89
CA ARG A 136 -22.14 -3.83 -12.08
C ARG A 136 -22.57 -5.30 -11.97
N GLN A 137 -22.19 -6.14 -12.93
CA GLN A 137 -22.61 -7.53 -13.00
C GLN A 137 -21.42 -8.45 -12.80
N GLY A 138 -21.53 -9.33 -11.80
CA GLY A 138 -20.50 -10.35 -11.54
C GLY A 138 -19.27 -9.87 -10.76
N LEU A 139 -19.16 -8.58 -10.39
CA LEU A 139 -18.06 -8.12 -9.54
C LEU A 139 -18.12 -8.79 -8.16
N ILE A 140 -17.01 -9.37 -7.76
CA ILE A 140 -16.81 -9.90 -6.42
C ILE A 140 -16.27 -8.77 -5.55
N VAL A 141 -16.98 -8.39 -4.50
CA VAL A 141 -16.59 -7.32 -3.59
C VAL A 141 -16.31 -7.89 -2.21
N ILE A 142 -15.15 -7.55 -1.67
CA ILE A 142 -14.71 -8.00 -0.37
C ILE A 142 -14.63 -6.78 0.57
N THR A 143 -15.30 -6.87 1.72
CA THR A 143 -15.27 -5.83 2.75
C THR A 143 -15.37 -6.42 4.13
N GLN A 144 -14.62 -5.85 5.08
CA GLN A 144 -14.72 -6.21 6.51
C GLN A 144 -15.70 -5.30 7.26
N LYS A 145 -16.50 -4.49 6.55
CA LYS A 145 -17.45 -3.56 7.14
C LYS A 145 -18.89 -4.02 6.88
N PRO A 146 -19.60 -4.60 7.89
CA PRO A 146 -20.95 -5.14 7.70
C PRO A 146 -21.96 -4.15 7.12
N HIS A 147 -21.87 -2.86 7.53
CA HIS A 147 -22.75 -1.81 6.99
C HIS A 147 -22.51 -1.57 5.50
N MET A 148 -21.24 -1.65 5.04
CA MET A 148 -20.89 -1.51 3.63
C MET A 148 -21.37 -2.73 2.84
N ALA A 149 -21.20 -3.94 3.37
CA ALA A 149 -21.72 -5.14 2.75
C ALA A 149 -23.23 -5.06 2.54
N LYS A 150 -23.96 -4.62 3.57
CA LYS A 150 -25.43 -4.42 3.49
C LYS A 150 -25.79 -3.37 2.42
N PHE A 151 -25.09 -2.25 2.38
CA PHE A 151 -25.29 -1.19 1.39
C PHE A 151 -25.07 -1.71 -0.04
N ILE A 152 -23.97 -2.42 -0.29
CA ILE A 152 -23.62 -2.93 -1.62
C ILE A 152 -24.66 -3.97 -2.07
N ARG A 153 -25.03 -4.91 -1.22
CA ARG A 153 -26.08 -5.92 -1.52
C ARG A 153 -27.42 -5.29 -1.89
N ALA A 154 -27.79 -4.20 -1.22
CA ALA A 154 -29.05 -3.52 -1.47
C ALA A 154 -29.06 -2.71 -2.79
N ARG A 155 -27.93 -2.08 -3.16
CA ARG A 155 -27.87 -1.12 -4.27
C ARG A 155 -27.22 -1.67 -5.53
N TYR A 156 -26.38 -2.68 -5.41
CA TYR A 156 -25.62 -3.32 -6.49
C TYR A 156 -25.89 -4.82 -6.51
N SER A 157 -27.14 -5.20 -6.75
CA SER A 157 -27.62 -6.59 -6.66
C SER A 157 -26.92 -7.56 -7.65
N GLY A 158 -26.24 -7.03 -8.68
CA GLY A 158 -25.43 -7.85 -9.59
C GLY A 158 -24.05 -8.23 -9.04
N SER A 159 -23.62 -7.64 -7.92
CA SER A 159 -22.33 -7.94 -7.29
C SER A 159 -22.46 -9.03 -6.23
N ARG A 160 -21.39 -9.84 -6.08
CA ARG A 160 -21.29 -10.84 -5.00
C ARG A 160 -20.45 -10.26 -3.88
N VAL A 161 -20.98 -10.19 -2.65
CA VAL A 161 -20.32 -9.53 -1.52
C VAL A 161 -19.89 -10.54 -0.46
N PHE A 162 -18.62 -10.52 -0.10
CA PHE A 162 -18.02 -11.28 0.99
C PHE A 162 -17.60 -10.31 2.12
N ASP A 163 -18.05 -10.56 3.34
CA ASP A 163 -17.83 -9.71 4.51
C ASP A 163 -17.29 -10.47 5.74
N ASN A 164 -16.97 -11.75 5.55
CA ASN A 164 -16.43 -12.60 6.60
C ASN A 164 -15.43 -13.60 5.99
N LEU A 165 -14.26 -13.10 5.61
CA LEU A 165 -13.15 -13.96 5.21
C LEU A 165 -12.29 -14.24 6.44
N GLU A 166 -11.99 -15.50 6.68
CA GLU A 166 -11.19 -15.94 7.83
C GLU A 166 -9.68 -15.75 7.60
N ASP A 167 -9.26 -15.82 6.33
CA ASP A 167 -7.86 -15.70 5.92
C ASP A 167 -7.69 -14.64 4.83
N ASN A 168 -6.66 -13.82 4.96
CA ASN A 168 -6.29 -12.82 3.95
C ASN A 168 -5.94 -13.45 2.58
N LEU A 169 -5.47 -14.69 2.55
CA LEU A 169 -5.20 -15.41 1.29
C LEU A 169 -6.47 -15.68 0.47
N GLU A 170 -7.63 -15.77 1.12
CA GLU A 170 -8.90 -15.95 0.43
C GLU A 170 -9.23 -14.77 -0.50
N LEU A 171 -8.77 -13.55 -0.15
CA LEU A 171 -8.92 -12.36 -0.99
C LEU A 171 -8.46 -12.63 -2.45
N TYR A 172 -7.35 -13.35 -2.60
CA TYR A 172 -6.68 -13.60 -3.88
C TYR A 172 -7.08 -14.93 -4.54
N ARG A 173 -7.99 -15.69 -3.91
CA ARG A 173 -8.56 -16.95 -4.47
C ARG A 173 -9.93 -16.76 -5.10
N LEU A 174 -10.64 -15.70 -4.73
CA LEU A 174 -12.03 -15.46 -5.17
C LEU A 174 -12.14 -14.96 -6.60
N GLY A 175 -11.10 -14.34 -7.13
CA GLY A 175 -11.08 -13.80 -8.49
C GLY A 175 -9.75 -13.95 -9.19
N ASP A 176 -9.67 -13.45 -10.41
CA ASP A 176 -8.50 -13.57 -11.29
C ASP A 176 -7.88 -12.21 -11.62
N ILE A 177 -8.65 -11.13 -11.56
CA ILE A 177 -8.23 -9.77 -11.89
C ILE A 177 -8.67 -8.86 -10.73
N LEU A 178 -7.72 -8.11 -10.17
CA LEU A 178 -8.02 -7.11 -9.14
C LEU A 178 -8.43 -5.80 -9.79
N LEU A 179 -9.70 -5.42 -9.67
CA LEU A 179 -10.22 -4.12 -10.10
C LEU A 179 -10.04 -3.13 -8.93
N PHE A 180 -9.05 -2.24 -9.02
CA PHE A 180 -8.60 -1.45 -7.90
C PHE A 180 -8.36 0.03 -8.28
N PRO A 181 -9.42 0.79 -8.61
CA PRO A 181 -9.33 2.19 -9.00
C PRO A 181 -9.01 3.11 -7.80
N ARG A 182 -7.89 2.81 -7.12
CA ARG A 182 -7.46 3.42 -5.87
C ARG A 182 -7.17 4.91 -6.06
N ARG A 183 -7.77 5.74 -5.22
CA ARG A 183 -7.78 7.19 -5.37
C ARG A 183 -6.53 7.89 -4.85
N TYR A 184 -5.78 7.27 -3.93
CA TYR A 184 -4.55 7.82 -3.35
C TYR A 184 -3.79 6.76 -2.54
N GLY A 185 -2.56 7.07 -2.17
CA GLY A 185 -1.73 6.32 -1.23
C GLY A 185 -0.49 5.69 -1.85
N GLY A 186 0.56 5.62 -1.06
CA GLY A 186 1.87 5.12 -1.47
C GLY A 186 1.98 3.60 -1.38
N ASN A 187 2.06 3.06 -0.18
CA ASN A 187 2.16 1.62 0.01
C ASN A 187 0.82 0.93 -0.22
N CYS A 188 0.82 -0.12 -1.03
CA CYS A 188 -0.38 -0.87 -1.37
C CYS A 188 -0.13 -2.38 -1.22
N LEU A 189 -0.23 -2.90 0.01
CA LEU A 189 -0.04 -4.33 0.27
C LEU A 189 -0.94 -5.21 -0.60
N PRO A 190 -2.26 -4.92 -0.77
CA PRO A 190 -3.10 -5.71 -1.66
C PRO A 190 -2.63 -5.77 -3.11
N LEU A 191 -1.95 -4.74 -3.62
CA LEU A 191 -1.33 -4.76 -4.94
C LEU A 191 -0.19 -5.79 -4.99
N ASN A 192 0.76 -5.70 -4.05
CA ASN A 192 1.92 -6.58 -4.01
C ASN A 192 1.50 -8.05 -3.84
N GLU A 193 0.53 -8.29 -2.97
CA GLU A 193 -0.02 -9.61 -2.67
C GLU A 193 -0.78 -10.20 -3.87
N ALA A 194 -1.61 -9.38 -4.55
CA ALA A 194 -2.31 -9.79 -5.77
C ALA A 194 -1.33 -10.17 -6.89
N LEU A 195 -0.32 -9.33 -7.15
CA LEU A 195 0.73 -9.61 -8.14
C LEU A 195 1.46 -10.91 -7.83
N SER A 196 1.81 -11.13 -6.55
CA SER A 196 2.47 -12.37 -6.10
C SER A 196 1.60 -13.60 -6.33
N CYS A 197 0.29 -13.48 -6.15
CA CYS A 197 -0.68 -14.53 -6.45
C CYS A 197 -1.00 -14.68 -7.95
N GLY A 198 -0.31 -13.96 -8.82
CA GLY A 198 -0.53 -14.01 -10.27
C GLY A 198 -1.77 -13.26 -10.75
N MET A 199 -2.32 -12.34 -9.95
CA MET A 199 -3.46 -11.52 -10.35
C MET A 199 -2.99 -10.22 -11.01
N PRO A 200 -3.28 -9.97 -12.30
CA PRO A 200 -3.13 -8.64 -12.87
C PRO A 200 -4.10 -7.64 -12.21
N VAL A 201 -3.73 -6.36 -12.22
CA VAL A 201 -4.43 -5.33 -11.45
C VAL A 201 -4.78 -4.15 -12.33
N ILE A 202 -6.03 -3.71 -12.31
CA ILE A 202 -6.47 -2.47 -12.96
C ILE A 202 -6.39 -1.34 -11.95
N MET A 203 -5.51 -0.35 -12.18
CA MET A 203 -5.30 0.79 -11.30
C MET A 203 -5.26 2.13 -12.07
N PRO A 204 -5.45 3.27 -11.38
CA PRO A 204 -5.26 4.58 -11.99
C PRO A 204 -3.82 4.81 -12.44
N ASP A 205 -3.63 5.53 -13.54
CA ASP A 205 -2.33 6.01 -14.02
C ASP A 205 -1.87 7.22 -13.21
N ILE A 206 -1.50 6.96 -11.98
CA ILE A 206 -0.94 7.92 -11.02
C ILE A 206 0.24 7.32 -10.27
N SER A 207 1.12 8.18 -9.72
CA SER A 207 2.15 7.72 -8.79
C SER A 207 1.51 7.11 -7.52
N PRO A 208 2.03 5.99 -7.01
CA PRO A 208 3.19 5.22 -7.49
C PRO A 208 2.83 4.08 -8.44
N ASN A 209 1.55 3.88 -8.81
CA ASN A 209 1.07 2.73 -9.56
C ASN A 209 1.78 2.62 -10.92
N ASN A 210 1.93 3.77 -11.60
CA ASN A 210 2.53 3.85 -12.93
C ASN A 210 4.06 3.65 -12.97
N ASN A 211 4.70 3.55 -11.81
CA ASN A 211 6.11 3.19 -11.71
C ASN A 211 6.33 1.68 -11.59
N LEU A 212 5.28 0.93 -11.27
CA LEU A 212 5.34 -0.51 -11.04
C LEU A 212 4.59 -1.29 -12.10
N LEU A 213 3.42 -0.80 -12.52
CA LEU A 213 2.50 -1.53 -13.38
C LEU A 213 2.69 -1.22 -14.86
N PRO A 214 2.46 -2.18 -15.76
CA PRO A 214 2.49 -1.96 -17.19
C PRO A 214 1.35 -1.01 -17.62
N LYS A 215 1.61 -0.17 -18.63
CA LYS A 215 0.66 0.85 -19.10
C LYS A 215 -0.69 0.28 -19.53
N GLU A 216 -0.69 -0.91 -20.08
CA GLU A 216 -1.91 -1.61 -20.50
C GLU A 216 -2.85 -1.95 -19.35
N TRP A 217 -2.39 -1.95 -18.08
CA TRP A 217 -3.22 -2.16 -16.89
C TRP A 217 -3.71 -0.86 -16.25
N LEU A 218 -3.16 0.26 -16.68
CA LEU A 218 -3.46 1.57 -16.11
C LEU A 218 -4.66 2.25 -16.79
N VAL A 219 -5.39 3.03 -16.01
CA VAL A 219 -6.56 3.80 -16.45
C VAL A 219 -6.27 5.29 -16.26
N PRO A 220 -6.49 6.13 -17.27
CA PRO A 220 -6.37 7.58 -17.11
C PRO A 220 -7.17 8.09 -15.91
N ALA A 221 -6.54 8.95 -15.12
CA ALA A 221 -7.11 9.54 -13.93
C ALA A 221 -6.84 11.04 -13.87
N TYR A 222 -7.66 11.76 -13.14
CA TYR A 222 -7.56 13.21 -12.94
C TYR A 222 -7.71 13.55 -11.46
N GLU A 223 -7.09 14.64 -11.05
CA GLU A 223 -7.22 15.16 -9.69
C GLU A 223 -8.66 15.58 -9.41
N ASN A 224 -9.22 15.10 -8.31
CA ASN A 224 -10.59 15.35 -7.89
C ASN A 224 -10.66 15.62 -6.39
N GLY A 225 -10.06 16.72 -5.97
CA GLY A 225 -10.02 17.17 -4.59
C GLY A 225 -8.76 16.75 -3.82
N TYR A 226 -8.76 17.07 -2.54
CA TYR A 226 -7.68 16.72 -1.61
C TYR A 226 -8.21 16.61 -0.17
N PHE A 227 -7.40 16.09 0.72
CA PHE A 227 -7.60 16.16 2.16
C PHE A 227 -6.23 16.32 2.85
N GLU A 228 -6.24 16.70 4.12
CA GLU A 228 -5.02 17.06 4.86
C GLU A 228 -4.91 16.30 6.19
N PRO A 229 -4.50 15.03 6.17
CA PRO A 229 -4.30 14.28 7.41
C PRO A 229 -3.07 14.78 8.20
N ARG A 230 -1.95 14.99 7.52
CA ARG A 230 -0.70 15.58 8.05
C ARG A 230 -0.13 16.61 7.08
N GLY A 231 -0.17 16.36 5.81
CA GLY A 231 0.11 17.22 4.70
C GLY A 231 -0.98 17.08 3.66
N ARG A 232 -0.89 17.82 2.54
CA ARG A 232 -1.86 17.75 1.45
C ARG A 232 -1.74 16.41 0.72
N VAL A 233 -2.85 15.68 0.65
CA VAL A 233 -3.01 14.44 -0.11
C VAL A 233 -4.04 14.67 -1.20
N ASN A 234 -3.60 14.67 -2.46
CA ASN A 234 -4.50 14.79 -3.59
C ASN A 234 -5.31 13.51 -3.79
N LEU A 235 -6.59 13.68 -4.09
CA LEU A 235 -7.51 12.62 -4.45
C LEU A 235 -7.66 12.56 -5.96
N TYR A 236 -7.70 11.35 -6.50
CA TYR A 236 -7.87 11.11 -7.93
C TYR A 236 -9.17 10.35 -8.20
N SER A 237 -9.73 10.56 -9.35
CA SER A 237 -10.84 9.76 -9.90
C SER A 237 -10.45 9.27 -11.27
N VAL A 238 -10.89 8.04 -11.60
CA VAL A 238 -10.68 7.49 -12.94
C VAL A 238 -11.74 7.97 -13.92
N ASP A 239 -11.39 8.06 -15.19
CA ASP A 239 -12.36 8.17 -16.25
C ASP A 239 -13.20 6.88 -16.32
N GLN A 240 -14.49 6.98 -16.04
CA GLN A 240 -15.41 5.84 -15.97
C GLN A 240 -15.55 5.09 -17.31
N GLN A 241 -15.50 5.83 -18.43
CA GLN A 241 -15.56 5.19 -19.75
C GLN A 241 -14.27 4.41 -20.02
N LYS A 242 -13.12 5.02 -19.71
CA LYS A 242 -11.81 4.35 -19.86
C LYS A 242 -11.66 3.15 -18.91
N LEU A 243 -12.24 3.23 -17.70
CA LEU A 243 -12.27 2.09 -16.78
C LEU A 243 -13.07 0.92 -17.36
N LYS A 244 -14.22 1.17 -17.99
CA LYS A 244 -15.00 0.14 -18.69
C LYS A 244 -14.25 -0.45 -19.87
N GLU A 245 -13.65 0.40 -20.72
CA GLU A 245 -12.81 -0.06 -21.84
C GLU A 245 -11.65 -0.95 -21.35
N LYS A 246 -11.07 -0.65 -20.19
CA LYS A 246 -10.02 -1.46 -19.59
C LYS A 246 -10.55 -2.81 -19.09
N ILE A 247 -11.74 -2.83 -18.49
CA ILE A 247 -12.41 -4.07 -18.08
C ILE A 247 -12.69 -4.94 -19.30
N ASP A 248 -13.22 -4.35 -20.39
CA ASP A 248 -13.49 -5.06 -21.64
C ASP A 248 -12.19 -5.63 -22.26
N TRP A 249 -11.10 -4.85 -22.22
CA TRP A 249 -9.80 -5.33 -22.67
C TRP A 249 -9.34 -6.58 -21.89
N PHE A 250 -9.53 -6.60 -20.57
CA PHE A 250 -9.21 -7.77 -19.75
C PHE A 250 -10.14 -8.97 -20.02
N ILE A 251 -11.39 -8.72 -20.42
CA ILE A 251 -12.31 -9.77 -20.85
C ILE A 251 -11.79 -10.45 -22.14
N ASP A 252 -11.17 -9.70 -23.03
CA ASP A 252 -10.70 -10.19 -24.33
C ASP A 252 -9.25 -10.67 -24.31
N CYS A 253 -8.39 -10.20 -23.40
CA CYS A 253 -6.96 -10.53 -23.36
C CYS A 253 -6.67 -12.00 -23.02
N ASP A 254 -5.43 -12.42 -23.28
CA ASP A 254 -4.87 -13.66 -22.77
C ASP A 254 -4.51 -13.52 -21.29
N ILE A 255 -5.40 -13.98 -20.43
CA ILE A 255 -5.25 -13.84 -18.98
C ILE A 255 -4.06 -14.63 -18.42
N GLU A 256 -3.68 -15.75 -19.02
CA GLU A 256 -2.53 -16.54 -18.57
C GLU A 256 -1.23 -15.73 -18.78
N LYS A 257 -1.13 -15.03 -19.91
CA LYS A 257 -0.01 -14.13 -20.20
C LYS A 257 0.05 -12.95 -19.24
N GLU A 258 -1.10 -12.34 -18.94
CA GLU A 258 -1.14 -11.23 -18.00
C GLU A 258 -0.86 -11.69 -16.55
N SER A 259 -1.27 -12.92 -16.20
CA SER A 259 -0.92 -13.55 -14.92
C SER A 259 0.59 -13.78 -14.78
N GLU A 260 1.26 -14.19 -15.83
CA GLU A 260 2.72 -14.36 -15.82
C GLU A 260 3.45 -13.01 -15.71
N LYS A 261 2.96 -11.95 -16.35
CA LYS A 261 3.48 -10.59 -16.12
C LYS A 261 3.34 -10.16 -14.65
N ALA A 262 2.20 -10.45 -14.00
CA ALA A 262 2.01 -10.17 -12.59
C ALA A 262 3.07 -10.89 -11.73
N ASN A 263 3.32 -12.16 -12.02
CA ASN A 263 4.35 -12.97 -11.37
C ASN A 263 5.75 -12.34 -11.52
N GLN A 264 6.14 -11.93 -12.72
CA GLN A 264 7.45 -11.30 -13.00
C GLN A 264 7.61 -9.98 -12.22
N ILE A 265 6.57 -9.16 -12.14
CA ILE A 265 6.59 -7.95 -11.34
C ILE A 265 6.79 -8.30 -9.85
N ALA A 266 6.03 -9.27 -9.34
CA ALA A 266 6.14 -9.71 -7.96
C ALA A 266 7.53 -10.29 -7.62
N GLU A 267 8.19 -10.96 -8.55
CA GLU A 267 9.58 -11.42 -8.39
C GLU A 267 10.52 -10.27 -8.12
N SER A 268 10.39 -9.17 -8.88
CA SER A 268 11.26 -8.00 -8.74
C SER A 268 11.09 -7.25 -7.40
N ILE A 269 9.94 -7.42 -6.73
CA ILE A 269 9.62 -6.81 -5.43
C ILE A 269 9.52 -7.85 -4.30
N SER A 270 10.06 -9.05 -4.49
CA SER A 270 10.10 -10.11 -3.47
C SER A 270 11.17 -9.84 -2.41
N TRP A 271 11.07 -10.54 -1.26
CA TRP A 271 12.14 -10.57 -0.27
C TRP A 271 13.46 -11.04 -0.86
N ASP A 272 13.45 -12.08 -1.71
CA ASP A 272 14.66 -12.61 -2.34
C ASP A 272 15.36 -11.55 -3.21
N ALA A 273 14.61 -10.77 -3.96
CA ALA A 273 15.16 -9.71 -4.82
C ALA A 273 15.64 -8.48 -4.03
N LEU A 274 14.92 -8.09 -2.98
CA LEU A 274 15.16 -6.82 -2.30
C LEU A 274 15.99 -6.93 -1.01
N LEU A 275 16.12 -8.13 -0.42
CA LEU A 275 16.86 -8.33 0.83
C LEU A 275 18.32 -7.80 0.80
N PRO A 276 19.11 -8.01 -0.29
CA PRO A 276 20.46 -7.45 -0.36
C PRO A 276 20.47 -5.93 -0.21
N LYS A 277 19.53 -5.23 -0.89
CA LYS A 277 19.41 -3.78 -0.83
C LYS A 277 18.90 -3.30 0.54
N TRP A 278 18.00 -4.04 1.17
CA TRP A 278 17.56 -3.75 2.53
C TRP A 278 18.72 -3.84 3.51
N LYS A 279 19.56 -4.88 3.42
CA LYS A 279 20.76 -5.03 4.25
C LYS A 279 21.74 -3.87 4.04
N GLU A 280 22.05 -3.53 2.78
CA GLU A 280 22.92 -2.40 2.43
C GLU A 280 22.41 -1.09 3.06
N VAL A 281 21.15 -0.79 2.89
CA VAL A 281 20.52 0.46 3.38
C VAL A 281 20.52 0.52 4.91
N LEU A 282 20.30 -0.61 5.56
CA LEU A 282 20.35 -0.71 7.04
C LEU A 282 21.79 -0.76 7.58
N GLY A 283 22.76 -1.13 6.75
CA GLY A 283 24.17 -1.31 7.16
C GLY A 283 24.41 -2.63 7.87
N LEU A 284 23.72 -3.70 7.43
CA LEU A 284 23.77 -5.06 7.99
C LEU A 284 24.60 -6.00 7.11
#